data_c39c9cad5c49a79535c85e8fe7201cc4
#
_entry.id   c39c9cad5c49a79535c85e8fe7201cc4
#
_cell.length_a   1.000
_cell.length_b   1.000
_cell.length_c   1.000
_cell.angle_alpha   90.00
_cell.angle_beta   90.00
_cell.angle_gamma   90.00
#
_symmetry.space_group_name_H-M   'P 1'
#
loop_
_entity.id
_entity.type
_entity.pdbx_description
1 polymer ?
#
loop_
_entity_poly.entity_id
_entity_poly.type
_entity_poly.pdbx_seq_one_letter_code
_entity_poly.pdbx_strand_id
1 'polypeptide(L)'
;REWLEVQGYGVIETGWTRSELMQPTIDLAKSSNTLNKLTFVLLYATDFADRLEKEIIPALKAGFVVLSDRYIFTALARAGVRGVDRAWLRSLYGFAIAPHLVFYLKIDVDTLIRRVLSARGMDFWESGMDLKTGDDIYESFRTYQQRLLREYASMADEFHFRVLDARRKVDKIQDELRKQVAAFLEPSEKPV
;
A
#
# COMPACT_ATOMS: atom_id res chain seq x y z
N ARG A 1 14.50 7.14 0.58
CA ARG A 1 14.66 8.31 -0.26
C ARG A 1 16.12 8.78 -0.22
N GLU A 2 16.60 9.37 0.87
CA GLU A 2 17.95 9.93 1.01
C GLU A 2 19.07 9.04 0.47
N TRP A 3 19.00 7.74 0.73
CA TRP A 3 19.99 6.79 0.23
C TRP A 3 20.05 6.76 -1.32
N LEU A 4 18.92 6.82 -2.01
CA LEU A 4 18.87 6.89 -3.48
C LEU A 4 19.38 8.23 -4.02
N GLU A 5 19.06 9.32 -3.34
CA GLU A 5 19.54 10.68 -3.69
C GLU A 5 21.06 10.77 -3.57
N VAL A 6 21.65 10.16 -2.52
CA VAL A 6 23.11 10.04 -2.36
C VAL A 6 23.75 9.21 -3.49
N GLN A 7 23.01 8.26 -4.06
CA GLN A 7 23.47 7.49 -5.23
C GLN A 7 23.30 8.26 -6.57
N GLY A 8 22.78 9.49 -6.54
CA GLY A 8 22.61 10.34 -7.72
C GLY A 8 21.27 10.21 -8.43
N TYR A 9 20.30 9.50 -7.88
CA TYR A 9 18.96 9.37 -8.47
C TYR A 9 18.06 10.53 -8.03
N GLY A 10 17.30 11.08 -8.98
CA GLY A 10 16.13 11.89 -8.66
C GLY A 10 15.04 11.02 -8.06
N VAL A 11 14.42 11.44 -6.95
CA VAL A 11 13.43 10.63 -6.24
C VAL A 11 12.16 11.42 -5.96
N ILE A 12 11.01 10.85 -6.31
CA ILE A 12 9.68 11.33 -5.93
C ILE A 12 9.04 10.33 -4.96
N GLU A 13 8.46 10.85 -3.90
CA GLU A 13 7.68 10.06 -2.95
C GLU A 13 6.20 10.36 -3.11
N THR A 14 5.41 9.31 -3.24
CA THR A 14 3.95 9.38 -3.25
C THR A 14 3.38 8.31 -2.33
N GLY A 15 2.08 8.29 -2.14
CA GLY A 15 1.47 7.31 -1.22
C GLY A 15 -0.05 7.35 -1.22
N TRP A 16 -0.62 6.60 -0.31
CA TRP A 16 -2.05 6.46 -0.17
C TRP A 16 -2.71 7.79 0.25
N THR A 17 -3.80 8.18 -0.44
CA THR A 17 -4.57 9.41 -0.15
C THR A 17 -3.74 10.69 -0.14
N ARG A 18 -2.92 10.89 -1.16
CA ARG A 18 -2.08 12.09 -1.30
C ARG A 18 -2.43 12.95 -2.51
N SER A 19 -3.53 12.65 -3.22
CA SER A 19 -4.05 13.55 -4.25
C SER A 19 -4.58 14.82 -3.60
N GLU A 20 -4.04 15.98 -3.98
CA GLU A 20 -4.54 17.28 -3.52
C GLU A 20 -6.03 17.48 -3.85
N LEU A 21 -6.47 16.94 -4.98
CA LEU A 21 -7.86 16.99 -5.43
C LEU A 21 -8.79 16.16 -4.54
N MET A 22 -8.36 14.97 -4.15
CA MET A 22 -9.24 13.97 -3.51
C MET A 22 -9.11 13.89 -2.00
N GLN A 23 -7.96 14.29 -1.43
CA GLN A 23 -7.70 14.16 0.00
C GLN A 23 -8.77 14.82 0.88
N PRO A 24 -9.20 16.08 0.64
CA PRO A 24 -10.24 16.70 1.45
C PRO A 24 -11.57 15.94 1.41
N THR A 25 -11.94 15.43 0.23
CA THR A 25 -13.17 14.64 0.03
C THR A 25 -13.10 13.31 0.77
N ILE A 26 -11.96 12.62 0.71
CA ILE A 26 -11.74 11.35 1.39
C ILE A 26 -11.76 11.56 2.92
N ASP A 27 -11.16 12.62 3.43
CA ASP A 27 -11.13 12.92 4.86
C ASP A 27 -12.52 13.26 5.38
N LEU A 28 -13.30 14.06 4.65
CA LEU A 28 -14.71 14.33 4.97
C LEU A 28 -15.54 13.04 4.97
N ALA A 29 -15.35 12.21 3.97
CA ALA A 29 -16.04 10.95 3.84
C ALA A 29 -15.72 9.97 4.97
N LYS A 30 -14.46 9.93 5.43
CA LYS A 30 -14.05 9.11 6.58
C LYS A 30 -14.62 9.63 7.90
N SER A 31 -14.66 10.93 8.11
CA SER A 31 -15.13 11.52 9.36
C SER A 31 -16.63 11.29 9.60
N SER A 32 -17.40 11.17 8.53
CA SER A 32 -18.85 10.92 8.63
C SER A 32 -19.21 9.47 8.91
N ASN A 33 -18.29 8.52 8.75
CA ASN A 33 -18.50 7.06 8.88
C ASN A 33 -19.67 6.50 8.06
N THR A 34 -20.11 7.21 7.00
CA THR A 34 -21.33 6.89 6.24
C THR A 34 -21.08 6.36 4.83
N LEU A 35 -19.82 6.14 4.46
CA LEU A 35 -19.49 5.71 3.10
C LEU A 35 -19.96 4.29 2.80
N ASN A 36 -20.74 4.17 1.74
CA ASN A 36 -21.02 2.90 1.10
C ASN A 36 -19.76 2.34 0.41
N LYS A 37 -19.69 1.01 0.33
CA LYS A 37 -18.53 0.28 -0.23
C LYS A 37 -18.13 0.77 -1.62
N LEU A 38 -19.09 0.97 -2.53
CA LEU A 38 -18.84 1.42 -3.90
C LEU A 38 -18.24 2.83 -3.93
N THR A 39 -18.85 3.77 -3.23
CA THR A 39 -18.36 5.15 -3.14
C THR A 39 -16.94 5.20 -2.59
N PHE A 40 -16.67 4.42 -1.55
CA PHE A 40 -15.33 4.31 -0.96
C PHE A 40 -14.30 3.85 -2.00
N VAL A 41 -14.60 2.79 -2.75
CA VAL A 41 -13.69 2.25 -3.76
C VAL A 41 -13.43 3.26 -4.88
N LEU A 42 -14.48 3.95 -5.35
CA LEU A 42 -14.37 4.93 -6.42
C LEU A 42 -13.57 6.16 -6.00
N LEU A 43 -13.76 6.67 -4.77
CA LEU A 43 -12.95 7.78 -4.25
C LEU A 43 -11.45 7.44 -4.24
N TYR A 44 -11.08 6.24 -3.79
CA TYR A 44 -9.69 5.80 -3.80
C TYR A 44 -9.14 5.53 -5.21
N ALA A 45 -9.98 5.05 -6.12
CA ALA A 45 -9.57 4.88 -7.51
C ALA A 45 -9.32 6.23 -8.18
N THR A 46 -10.14 7.24 -7.89
CA THR A 46 -9.97 8.62 -8.40
C THR A 46 -8.72 9.28 -7.80
N ASP A 47 -8.48 9.13 -6.48
CA ASP A 47 -7.23 9.59 -5.84
C ASP A 47 -5.99 8.99 -6.53
N PHE A 48 -6.05 7.69 -6.80
CA PHE A 48 -4.94 7.00 -7.45
C PHE A 48 -4.75 7.46 -8.91
N ALA A 49 -5.83 7.65 -9.67
CA ALA A 49 -5.78 8.13 -11.05
C ALA A 49 -5.15 9.53 -11.13
N ASP A 50 -5.58 10.46 -10.28
CA ASP A 50 -5.04 11.82 -10.23
C ASP A 50 -3.54 11.83 -9.93
N ARG A 51 -3.08 11.05 -8.95
CA ARG A 51 -1.65 10.93 -8.64
C ARG A 51 -0.86 10.22 -9.74
N LEU A 52 -1.45 9.21 -10.37
CA LEU A 52 -0.81 8.51 -11.48
C LEU A 52 -0.49 9.47 -12.63
N GLU A 53 -1.47 10.29 -13.01
CA GLU A 53 -1.36 11.22 -14.14
C GLU A 53 -0.50 12.45 -13.83
N LYS A 54 -0.61 13.01 -12.62
CA LYS A 54 0.07 14.26 -12.26
C LYS A 54 1.46 14.09 -11.66
N GLU A 55 1.71 12.96 -10.97
CA GLU A 55 2.95 12.75 -10.25
C GLU A 55 3.76 11.58 -10.81
N ILE A 56 3.16 10.38 -10.85
CA ILE A 56 3.91 9.13 -11.10
C ILE A 56 4.40 9.08 -12.56
N ILE A 57 3.50 9.25 -13.53
CA ILE A 57 3.86 9.17 -14.95
C ILE A 57 4.86 10.27 -15.34
N PRO A 58 4.67 11.55 -14.98
CA PRO A 58 5.63 12.59 -15.30
C PRO A 58 7.01 12.35 -14.69
N ALA A 59 7.06 11.91 -13.42
CA ALA A 59 8.32 11.60 -12.75
C ALA A 59 9.08 10.45 -13.42
N LEU A 60 8.37 9.35 -13.76
CA LEU A 60 8.99 8.23 -14.49
C LEU A 60 9.50 8.63 -15.86
N LYS A 61 8.74 9.46 -16.61
CA LYS A 61 9.17 9.99 -17.91
C LYS A 61 10.41 10.91 -17.81
N ALA A 62 10.56 11.60 -16.68
CA ALA A 62 11.73 12.43 -16.40
C ALA A 62 12.92 11.62 -15.84
N GLY A 63 12.82 10.29 -15.73
CA GLY A 63 13.91 9.42 -15.26
C GLY A 63 14.05 9.36 -13.74
N PHE A 64 13.06 9.83 -12.99
CA PHE A 64 13.07 9.74 -11.54
C PHE A 64 12.69 8.34 -11.05
N VAL A 65 13.21 7.97 -9.88
CA VAL A 65 12.72 6.83 -9.10
C VAL A 65 11.48 7.27 -8.34
N VAL A 66 10.37 6.55 -8.51
CA VAL A 66 9.14 6.81 -7.76
C VAL A 66 9.02 5.81 -6.62
N LEU A 67 9.02 6.30 -5.39
CA LEU A 67 8.75 5.53 -4.18
C LEU A 67 7.30 5.72 -3.77
N SER A 68 6.51 4.64 -3.81
CA SER A 68 5.11 4.69 -3.39
C SER A 68 4.93 3.95 -2.06
N ASP A 69 4.55 4.68 -1.01
CA ASP A 69 4.07 4.08 0.24
C ASP A 69 2.63 3.62 0.03
N ARG A 70 2.47 2.32 -0.15
CA ARG A 70 1.25 1.65 -0.62
C ARG A 70 0.97 1.96 -2.10
N TYR A 71 0.32 1.01 -2.76
CA TYR A 71 -0.09 1.09 -4.15
C TYR A 71 -1.49 0.51 -4.30
N ILE A 72 -1.94 0.21 -5.53
CA ILE A 72 -3.26 -0.39 -5.80
C ILE A 72 -3.53 -1.64 -4.94
N PHE A 73 -2.50 -2.38 -4.56
CA PHE A 73 -2.63 -3.59 -3.74
C PHE A 73 -3.31 -3.33 -2.39
N THR A 74 -3.14 -2.15 -1.81
CA THR A 74 -3.87 -1.76 -0.60
C THR A 74 -5.36 -1.57 -0.88
N ALA A 75 -5.72 -0.97 -2.03
CA ALA A 75 -7.11 -0.83 -2.44
C ALA A 75 -7.75 -2.20 -2.69
N LEU A 76 -7.07 -3.07 -3.45
CA LEU A 76 -7.53 -4.42 -3.75
C LEU A 76 -7.77 -5.24 -2.47
N ALA A 77 -6.80 -5.23 -1.53
CA ALA A 77 -6.92 -5.95 -0.27
C ALA A 77 -8.08 -5.43 0.59
N ARG A 78 -8.14 -4.11 0.81
CA ARG A 78 -9.17 -3.49 1.66
C ARG A 78 -10.57 -3.63 1.10
N ALA A 79 -10.74 -3.48 -0.21
CA ALA A 79 -12.04 -3.66 -0.87
C ALA A 79 -12.43 -5.14 -0.97
N GLY A 80 -11.48 -6.03 -1.23
CA GLY A 80 -11.71 -7.48 -1.26
C GLY A 80 -12.18 -8.03 0.08
N VAL A 81 -11.55 -7.62 1.18
CA VAL A 81 -12.02 -7.98 2.55
C VAL A 81 -13.44 -7.47 2.83
N ARG A 82 -13.83 -6.35 2.22
CA ARG A 82 -15.20 -5.78 2.31
C ARG A 82 -16.20 -6.45 1.37
N GLY A 83 -15.78 -7.51 0.66
CA GLY A 83 -16.65 -8.29 -0.21
C GLY A 83 -16.96 -7.61 -1.54
N VAL A 84 -16.08 -6.73 -2.01
CA VAL A 84 -16.17 -6.20 -3.37
C VAL A 84 -15.61 -7.24 -4.35
N ASP A 85 -16.26 -7.39 -5.50
CA ASP A 85 -15.83 -8.36 -6.52
C ASP A 85 -14.40 -8.09 -6.99
N ARG A 86 -13.57 -9.13 -6.96
CA ARG A 86 -12.14 -9.00 -7.26
C ARG A 86 -11.88 -8.77 -8.75
N ALA A 87 -12.67 -9.35 -9.63
CA ALA A 87 -12.50 -9.17 -11.07
C ALA A 87 -12.85 -7.73 -11.45
N TRP A 88 -13.94 -7.21 -10.89
CA TRP A 88 -14.31 -5.81 -11.06
C TRP A 88 -13.24 -4.85 -10.52
N LEU A 89 -12.68 -5.11 -9.33
CA LEU A 89 -11.60 -4.29 -8.76
C LEU A 89 -10.35 -4.27 -9.65
N ARG A 90 -9.96 -5.42 -10.19
CA ARG A 90 -8.83 -5.48 -11.13
C ARG A 90 -9.10 -4.71 -12.41
N SER A 91 -10.32 -4.81 -12.93
CA SER A 91 -10.75 -4.03 -14.10
C SER A 91 -10.73 -2.53 -13.80
N LEU A 92 -11.24 -2.12 -12.64
CA LEU A 92 -11.25 -0.72 -12.21
C LEU A 92 -9.83 -0.11 -12.12
N TYR A 93 -8.85 -0.88 -11.63
CA TYR A 93 -7.44 -0.46 -11.53
C TYR A 93 -6.60 -0.87 -12.75
N GLY A 94 -7.22 -1.32 -13.84
CA GLY A 94 -6.52 -1.78 -15.05
C GLY A 94 -5.68 -0.70 -15.75
N PHE A 95 -5.88 0.58 -15.41
CA PHE A 95 -5.05 1.68 -15.88
C PHE A 95 -3.73 1.85 -15.10
N ALA A 96 -3.54 1.13 -13.99
CA ALA A 96 -2.36 1.25 -13.16
C ALA A 96 -1.12 0.69 -13.85
N ILE A 97 -0.02 1.42 -13.79
CA ILE A 97 1.29 0.94 -14.27
C ILE A 97 1.79 -0.14 -13.31
N ALA A 98 2.24 -1.27 -13.85
CA ALA A 98 2.86 -2.30 -13.03
C ALA A 98 4.15 -1.77 -12.38
N PRO A 99 4.28 -1.82 -11.05
CA PRO A 99 5.51 -1.40 -10.39
C PRO A 99 6.64 -2.39 -10.69
N HIS A 100 7.86 -1.89 -10.84
CA HIS A 100 9.04 -2.72 -11.08
C HIS A 100 9.40 -3.59 -9.88
N LEU A 101 9.26 -3.04 -8.67
CA LEU A 101 9.54 -3.73 -7.41
C LEU A 101 8.39 -3.48 -6.44
N VAL A 102 7.92 -4.55 -5.80
CA VAL A 102 6.95 -4.48 -4.71
C VAL A 102 7.54 -5.16 -3.49
N PHE A 103 7.72 -4.42 -2.40
CA PHE A 103 8.16 -4.95 -1.13
C PHE A 103 6.97 -5.12 -0.19
N TYR A 104 6.77 -6.32 0.31
CA TYR A 104 5.76 -6.62 1.30
C TYR A 104 6.40 -6.87 2.66
N LEU A 105 6.19 -5.94 3.58
CA LEU A 105 6.65 -6.05 4.97
C LEU A 105 5.69 -6.94 5.75
N LYS A 106 5.95 -8.25 5.73
CA LYS A 106 5.10 -9.26 6.36
C LYS A 106 5.27 -9.26 7.87
N ILE A 107 4.15 -9.19 8.59
CA ILE A 107 4.09 -9.25 10.05
C ILE A 107 2.94 -10.15 10.49
N ASP A 108 3.05 -10.78 11.64
CA ASP A 108 1.92 -11.47 12.27
C ASP A 108 1.00 -10.50 13.02
N VAL A 109 -0.27 -10.90 13.19
CA VAL A 109 -1.29 -10.03 13.80
C VAL A 109 -0.96 -9.66 15.24
N ASP A 110 -0.40 -10.56 16.02
CA ASP A 110 -0.10 -10.29 17.43
C ASP A 110 1.03 -9.26 17.58
N THR A 111 2.04 -9.35 16.73
CA THR A 111 3.11 -8.34 16.69
C THR A 111 2.59 -7.01 16.17
N LEU A 112 1.71 -7.02 15.16
CA LEU A 112 1.08 -5.81 14.64
C LEU A 112 0.25 -5.10 15.71
N ILE A 113 -0.60 -5.83 16.45
CA ILE A 113 -1.41 -5.29 17.54
C ILE A 113 -0.54 -4.58 18.58
N ARG A 114 0.52 -5.26 19.06
CA ARG A 114 1.44 -4.64 20.03
C ARG A 114 2.04 -3.33 19.53
N ARG A 115 2.47 -3.28 18.27
CA ARG A 115 3.03 -2.06 17.66
C ARG A 115 2.01 -0.95 17.51
N VAL A 116 0.79 -1.28 17.08
CA VAL A 116 -0.28 -0.28 16.92
C VAL A 116 -0.68 0.31 18.27
N LEU A 117 -0.85 -0.53 19.29
CA LEU A 117 -1.20 -0.06 20.63
C LEU A 117 -0.11 0.80 21.26
N SER A 118 1.17 0.48 21.05
CA SER A 118 2.29 1.27 21.57
C SER A 118 2.54 2.59 20.83
N ALA A 119 2.06 2.73 19.58
CA ALA A 119 2.32 3.90 18.76
C ALA A 119 1.19 4.94 18.79
N ARG A 120 -0.02 4.55 18.42
CA ARG A 120 -1.13 5.49 18.16
C ARG A 120 -2.52 4.99 18.56
N GLY A 121 -2.63 3.73 18.97
CA GLY A 121 -3.92 3.09 19.20
C GLY A 121 -4.57 2.59 17.91
N MET A 122 -5.79 2.05 18.06
CA MET A 122 -6.56 1.48 16.96
C MET A 122 -7.49 2.53 16.35
N ASP A 123 -7.52 2.58 15.03
CA ASP A 123 -8.39 3.45 14.22
C ASP A 123 -9.62 2.68 13.75
N PHE A 124 -10.76 3.35 13.59
CA PHE A 124 -12.04 2.76 13.17
C PHE A 124 -11.92 1.99 11.85
N TRP A 125 -11.37 2.62 10.83
CA TRP A 125 -11.26 2.03 9.49
C TRP A 125 -10.20 0.93 9.39
N GLU A 126 -9.11 1.09 10.14
CA GLU A 126 -8.03 0.08 10.22
C GLU A 126 -8.42 -1.11 11.10
N SER A 127 -9.40 -0.92 11.96
CA SER A 127 -9.99 -2.00 12.75
C SER A 127 -11.14 -2.71 12.03
N GLY A 128 -11.56 -2.23 10.86
CA GLY A 128 -12.67 -2.83 10.13
C GLY A 128 -14.01 -2.78 10.89
N MET A 129 -14.21 -1.75 11.74
CA MET A 129 -15.43 -1.56 12.51
C MET A 129 -16.69 -1.42 11.65
N ASP A 130 -16.50 -0.92 10.42
CA ASP A 130 -17.54 -0.86 9.39
C ASP A 130 -18.06 -2.24 8.95
N LEU A 131 -17.32 -3.32 9.24
CA LEU A 131 -17.66 -4.70 8.88
C LEU A 131 -18.40 -5.46 10.00
N LYS A 132 -18.43 -4.90 11.20
CA LYS A 132 -19.07 -5.54 12.38
C LYS A 132 -18.59 -6.99 12.59
N THR A 133 -17.26 -7.20 12.56
CA THR A 133 -16.63 -8.52 12.62
C THR A 133 -16.19 -8.96 14.02
N GLY A 134 -16.47 -8.14 15.03
CA GLY A 134 -16.16 -8.41 16.43
C GLY A 134 -17.06 -7.58 17.33
N ASP A 135 -17.13 -7.94 18.61
CA ASP A 135 -17.94 -7.26 19.62
C ASP A 135 -17.29 -5.94 20.10
N ASP A 136 -15.98 -5.85 19.96
CA ASP A 136 -15.21 -4.66 20.29
C ASP A 136 -14.17 -4.30 19.20
N ILE A 137 -13.51 -3.16 19.37
CA ILE A 137 -12.52 -2.67 18.42
C ILE A 137 -11.29 -3.58 18.32
N TYR A 138 -10.90 -4.25 19.42
CA TYR A 138 -9.74 -5.13 19.45
C TYR A 138 -10.02 -6.42 18.66
N GLU A 139 -11.16 -7.06 18.90
CA GLU A 139 -11.57 -8.26 18.19
C GLU A 139 -11.81 -7.98 16.71
N SER A 140 -12.47 -6.86 16.40
CA SER A 140 -12.67 -6.42 15.03
C SER A 140 -11.34 -6.17 14.33
N PHE A 141 -10.39 -5.46 14.96
CA PHE A 141 -9.06 -5.23 14.43
C PHE A 141 -8.35 -6.55 14.14
N ARG A 142 -8.31 -7.48 15.10
CA ARG A 142 -7.68 -8.79 14.93
C ARG A 142 -8.25 -9.53 13.72
N THR A 143 -9.56 -9.64 13.64
CA THR A 143 -10.27 -10.36 12.57
C THR A 143 -10.02 -9.68 11.21
N TYR A 144 -10.14 -8.38 11.14
CA TYR A 144 -9.93 -7.61 9.92
C TYR A 144 -8.48 -7.72 9.41
N GLN A 145 -7.50 -7.55 10.30
CA GLN A 145 -6.09 -7.66 9.93
C GLN A 145 -5.71 -9.08 9.50
N GLN A 146 -6.26 -10.12 10.11
CA GLN A 146 -6.08 -11.50 9.64
C GLN A 146 -6.59 -11.71 8.21
N ARG A 147 -7.75 -11.13 7.88
CA ARG A 147 -8.29 -11.17 6.51
C ARG A 147 -7.39 -10.42 5.53
N LEU A 148 -6.93 -9.22 5.89
CA LEU A 148 -5.99 -8.45 5.08
C LEU A 148 -4.68 -9.20 4.83
N LEU A 149 -4.09 -9.83 5.82
CA LEU A 149 -2.86 -10.60 5.67
C LEU A 149 -3.02 -11.77 4.69
N ARG A 150 -4.21 -12.41 4.65
CA ARG A 150 -4.52 -13.45 3.65
C ARG A 150 -4.60 -12.87 2.24
N GLU A 151 -5.25 -11.71 2.08
CA GLU A 151 -5.31 -11.02 0.77
C GLU A 151 -3.90 -10.64 0.29
N TYR A 152 -3.06 -10.06 1.16
CA TYR A 152 -1.69 -9.75 0.80
C TYR A 152 -0.83 -10.98 0.48
N ALA A 153 -1.01 -12.08 1.20
CA ALA A 153 -0.31 -13.33 0.90
C ALA A 153 -0.67 -13.85 -0.49
N SER A 154 -1.96 -13.89 -0.84
CA SER A 154 -2.42 -14.28 -2.18
C SER A 154 -1.86 -13.36 -3.27
N MET A 155 -1.85 -12.06 -3.04
CA MET A 155 -1.28 -11.11 -4.01
C MET A 155 0.25 -11.20 -4.09
N ALA A 156 0.93 -11.54 -3.00
CA ALA A 156 2.38 -11.70 -2.99
C ALA A 156 2.83 -12.79 -3.97
N ASP A 157 2.10 -13.89 -4.02
CA ASP A 157 2.36 -14.98 -4.96
C ASP A 157 2.00 -14.58 -6.41
N GLU A 158 0.84 -13.95 -6.59
CA GLU A 158 0.32 -13.54 -7.90
C GLU A 158 1.17 -12.45 -8.58
N PHE A 159 1.58 -11.45 -7.82
CA PHE A 159 2.33 -10.27 -8.32
C PHE A 159 3.82 -10.31 -7.99
N HIS A 160 4.34 -11.45 -7.55
CA HIS A 160 5.75 -11.67 -7.25
C HIS A 160 6.35 -10.66 -6.29
N PHE A 161 5.67 -10.38 -5.17
CA PHE A 161 6.16 -9.47 -4.15
C PHE A 161 7.46 -9.98 -3.52
N ARG A 162 8.37 -9.07 -3.24
CA ARG A 162 9.55 -9.34 -2.41
C ARG A 162 9.14 -9.26 -0.94
N VAL A 163 8.97 -10.42 -0.31
CA VAL A 163 8.48 -10.52 1.07
C VAL A 163 9.62 -10.36 2.05
N LEU A 164 9.50 -9.38 2.95
CA LEU A 164 10.46 -9.12 4.02
C LEU A 164 9.80 -9.33 5.39
N ASP A 165 10.53 -9.97 6.31
CA ASP A 165 10.06 -10.17 7.68
C ASP A 165 10.14 -8.86 8.46
N ALA A 166 8.99 -8.22 8.68
CA ALA A 166 8.88 -6.96 9.40
C ALA A 166 9.07 -7.08 10.93
N ARG A 167 9.25 -8.28 11.49
CA ARG A 167 9.57 -8.47 12.93
C ARG A 167 11.02 -8.15 13.23
N ARG A 168 11.88 -8.17 12.23
CA ARG A 168 13.30 -7.83 12.33
C ARG A 168 13.51 -6.37 12.72
N LYS A 169 14.72 -6.03 13.15
CA LYS A 169 15.12 -4.64 13.42
C LYS A 169 15.08 -3.82 12.13
N VAL A 170 14.68 -2.55 12.26
CA VAL A 170 14.50 -1.62 11.12
C VAL A 170 15.77 -1.56 10.27
N ASP A 171 16.95 -1.44 10.87
CA ASP A 171 18.22 -1.37 10.14
C ASP A 171 18.44 -2.59 9.23
N LYS A 172 18.11 -3.80 9.73
CA LYS A 172 18.26 -5.03 8.94
C LYS A 172 17.29 -5.13 7.79
N ILE A 173 16.09 -4.58 7.95
CA ILE A 173 15.10 -4.50 6.88
C ILE A 173 15.57 -3.47 5.84
N GLN A 174 16.08 -2.32 6.29
CA GLN A 174 16.61 -1.28 5.41
C GLN A 174 17.82 -1.76 4.60
N ASP A 175 18.76 -2.47 5.22
CA ASP A 175 19.92 -3.04 4.54
C ASP A 175 19.49 -3.99 3.41
N GLU A 176 18.51 -4.84 3.69
CA GLU A 176 17.99 -5.78 2.70
C GLU A 176 17.22 -5.10 1.56
N LEU A 177 16.39 -4.11 1.89
CA LEU A 177 15.70 -3.27 0.90
C LEU A 177 16.70 -2.58 -0.04
N ARG A 178 17.71 -1.91 0.52
CA ARG A 178 18.75 -1.20 -0.25
C ARG A 178 19.51 -2.16 -1.15
N LYS A 179 19.91 -3.32 -0.64
CA LYS A 179 20.59 -4.35 -1.43
C LYS A 179 19.77 -4.79 -2.63
N GLN A 180 18.48 -5.04 -2.45
CA GLN A 180 17.60 -5.50 -3.52
C GLN A 180 17.30 -4.38 -4.54
N VAL A 181 17.20 -3.14 -4.09
CA VAL A 181 17.02 -1.97 -4.97
C VAL A 181 18.30 -1.71 -5.75
N ALA A 182 19.48 -1.75 -5.11
CA ALA A 182 20.77 -1.58 -5.79
C ALA A 182 20.93 -2.60 -6.92
N ALA A 183 20.70 -3.89 -6.63
CA ALA A 183 20.80 -4.95 -7.63
C ALA A 183 19.80 -4.79 -8.80
N PHE A 184 18.68 -4.09 -8.59
CA PHE A 184 17.74 -3.77 -9.66
C PHE A 184 18.19 -2.57 -10.51
N LEU A 185 18.81 -1.56 -9.87
CA LEU A 185 19.24 -0.33 -10.53
C LEU A 185 20.61 -0.46 -11.23
N GLU A 186 21.42 -1.44 -10.84
CA GLU A 186 22.66 -1.75 -11.54
C GLU A 186 22.34 -2.11 -12.99
N PRO A 187 23.04 -1.49 -13.98
CA PRO A 187 22.87 -1.89 -15.36
C PRO A 187 23.18 -3.39 -15.49
N SER A 188 22.22 -4.18 -15.94
CA SER A 188 22.56 -5.52 -16.41
C SER A 188 23.61 -5.37 -17.50
N GLU A 189 24.84 -5.82 -17.26
CA GLU A 189 25.82 -6.00 -18.32
C GLU A 189 25.13 -6.80 -19.44
N LYS A 190 24.76 -6.13 -20.53
CA LYS A 190 24.32 -6.84 -21.71
C LYS A 190 25.51 -7.66 -22.15
N PRO A 191 25.40 -8.98 -22.28
CA PRO A 191 26.45 -9.73 -22.97
C PRO A 191 26.59 -9.16 -24.39
N VAL A 192 27.81 -8.80 -24.73
CA VAL A 192 28.25 -8.33 -26.06
C VAL A 192 28.00 -9.39 -27.10
#